data_8af6e85c79bd9bb97d1059d3362fc03a
#
_entry.id   8af6e85c79bd9bb97d1059d3362fc03a
#
_cell.length_a   1.000
_cell.length_b   1.000
_cell.length_c   1.000
_cell.angle_alpha   90.00
_cell.angle_beta   90.00
_cell.angle_gamma   90.00
#
_symmetry.space_group_name_H-M   'P 1'
#
loop_
_entity.id
_entity.type
_entity.pdbx_description
1 polymer ?
#
loop_
_entity_poly.entity_id
_entity_poly.type
_entity_poly.pdbx_seq_one_letter_code
_entity_poly.pdbx_strand_id
1 'polypeptide(L)'
;AAPSYVNGESVDEVGGGICQVSSTLYDACLYANLEIAERHCHPHPSTYVDAGFDATVSWGGPDYRFINNTDYPLKVTASYSGGVVSCAIYGTKLKDFRVSLSSELVATYDYDTEYEDDDTLEKGEEEVSVTGITGTKYQTYRTVYDGNGEVISSEPESVSVYDKRDKVVLRGTKEKEDTSEENSTEEKKTEEKTTEEKTTEDTTEKKDDKKDDSKKDDKKSDKK
;
A
#
# COMPACT_ATOMS: atom_id res chain seq x y z
N ALA A 1 -8.92 -14.74 -14.03
CA ALA A 1 -9.10 -14.29 -12.66
C ALA A 1 -8.07 -13.19 -12.38
N ALA A 2 -8.42 -12.23 -11.59
CA ALA A 2 -7.56 -11.16 -11.12
C ALA A 2 -7.82 -10.92 -9.63
N PRO A 3 -6.87 -10.31 -8.89
CA PRO A 3 -7.05 -10.06 -7.47
C PRO A 3 -8.28 -9.20 -7.18
N SER A 4 -9.09 -9.65 -6.25
CA SER A 4 -10.22 -8.96 -5.65
C SER A 4 -10.05 -8.97 -4.14
N TYR A 5 -10.49 -7.94 -3.45
CA TYR A 5 -10.47 -7.91 -1.99
C TYR A 5 -11.81 -8.41 -1.44
N VAL A 6 -11.80 -9.58 -0.80
CA VAL A 6 -12.95 -10.18 -0.14
C VAL A 6 -12.63 -10.32 1.35
N ASN A 7 -13.41 -9.69 2.21
CA ASN A 7 -13.21 -9.70 3.68
C ASN A 7 -11.80 -9.26 4.14
N GLY A 8 -11.14 -8.38 3.37
CA GLY A 8 -9.81 -7.88 3.69
C GLY A 8 -8.65 -8.75 3.19
N GLU A 9 -8.93 -9.84 2.51
CA GLU A 9 -7.94 -10.71 1.87
C GLU A 9 -7.97 -10.54 0.34
N SER A 10 -6.80 -10.69 -0.29
CA SER A 10 -6.69 -10.69 -1.75
C SER A 10 -6.99 -12.09 -2.28
N VAL A 11 -8.09 -12.23 -3.02
CA VAL A 11 -8.53 -13.48 -3.63
C VAL A 11 -8.64 -13.31 -5.13
N ASP A 12 -8.15 -14.28 -5.90
CA ASP A 12 -8.30 -14.26 -7.36
C ASP A 12 -9.73 -14.68 -7.76
N GLU A 13 -10.52 -13.73 -8.26
CA GLU A 13 -11.90 -13.94 -8.67
C GLU A 13 -12.14 -13.62 -10.15
N VAL A 14 -13.21 -14.22 -10.67
CA VAL A 14 -13.80 -13.81 -11.96
C VAL A 14 -14.50 -12.46 -11.73
N GLY A 15 -13.97 -11.38 -12.32
CA GLY A 15 -14.43 -10.01 -12.06
C GLY A 15 -13.41 -9.15 -11.31
N GLY A 16 -12.29 -9.73 -10.82
CA GLY A 16 -11.15 -8.97 -10.35
C GLY A 16 -10.71 -7.95 -11.40
N GLY A 17 -10.45 -6.69 -10.96
CA GLY A 17 -10.12 -5.58 -11.85
C GLY A 17 -11.30 -4.79 -12.42
N ILE A 18 -12.56 -5.15 -12.15
CA ILE A 18 -13.71 -4.38 -12.62
C ILE A 18 -13.72 -2.95 -12.04
N CYS A 19 -13.36 -2.80 -10.75
CA CYS A 19 -13.26 -1.49 -10.11
C CYS A 19 -12.08 -0.66 -10.64
N GLN A 20 -11.01 -1.29 -11.13
CA GLN A 20 -9.95 -0.58 -11.82
C GLN A 20 -10.45 0.04 -13.14
N VAL A 21 -11.33 -0.66 -13.87
CA VAL A 21 -11.95 -0.13 -15.09
C VAL A 21 -12.88 1.03 -14.77
N SER A 22 -13.76 0.90 -13.76
CA SER A 22 -14.68 1.97 -13.38
C SER A 22 -13.95 3.21 -12.85
N SER A 23 -12.88 3.03 -12.06
CA SER A 23 -12.05 4.14 -11.57
C SER A 23 -11.33 4.86 -12.73
N THR A 24 -10.74 4.10 -13.66
CA THR A 24 -10.07 4.69 -14.84
C THR A 24 -11.07 5.44 -15.73
N LEU A 25 -12.31 4.93 -15.85
CA LEU A 25 -13.38 5.61 -16.57
C LEU A 25 -13.85 6.86 -15.82
N TYR A 26 -13.94 6.83 -14.49
CA TYR A 26 -14.26 7.97 -13.66
C TYR A 26 -13.29 9.12 -13.90
N ASP A 27 -11.98 8.86 -13.83
CA ASP A 27 -10.96 9.86 -14.13
C ASP A 27 -11.10 10.41 -15.56
N ALA A 28 -11.33 9.55 -16.55
CA ALA A 28 -11.55 9.99 -17.92
C ALA A 28 -12.77 10.91 -18.06
N CYS A 29 -13.86 10.65 -17.32
CA CYS A 29 -15.06 11.50 -17.27
C CYS A 29 -14.76 12.85 -16.61
N LEU A 30 -13.99 12.87 -15.52
CA LEU A 30 -13.57 14.10 -14.86
C LEU A 30 -12.73 14.98 -15.79
N TYR A 31 -11.74 14.40 -16.48
CA TYR A 31 -10.92 15.12 -17.46
C TYR A 31 -11.70 15.59 -18.68
N ALA A 32 -12.77 14.87 -19.05
CA ALA A 32 -13.69 15.31 -20.08
C ALA A 32 -14.71 16.35 -19.61
N ASN A 33 -14.64 16.75 -18.33
CA ASN A 33 -15.57 17.67 -17.66
C ASN A 33 -17.03 17.23 -17.75
N LEU A 34 -17.27 15.93 -17.66
CA LEU A 34 -18.61 15.36 -17.60
C LEU A 34 -19.17 15.41 -16.18
N GLU A 35 -20.48 15.43 -16.09
CA GLU A 35 -21.21 15.37 -14.82
C GLU A 35 -21.20 13.95 -14.26
N ILE A 36 -20.88 13.80 -12.97
CA ILE A 36 -20.89 12.52 -12.27
C ILE A 36 -22.22 12.39 -11.51
N ALA A 37 -23.03 11.40 -11.90
CA ALA A 37 -24.34 11.16 -11.29
C ALA A 37 -24.26 10.23 -10.07
N GLU A 38 -23.35 9.27 -10.07
CA GLU A 38 -23.16 8.33 -8.97
C GLU A 38 -21.73 7.84 -8.94
N ARG A 39 -21.10 7.88 -7.76
CA ARG A 39 -19.76 7.36 -7.51
C ARG A 39 -19.60 7.00 -6.04
N HIS A 40 -18.99 5.86 -5.77
CA HIS A 40 -18.66 5.37 -4.44
C HIS A 40 -17.15 5.08 -4.36
N CYS A 41 -16.49 5.45 -3.25
CA CYS A 41 -15.12 5.02 -2.99
C CYS A 41 -15.10 3.59 -2.44
N HIS A 42 -13.94 2.95 -2.51
CA HIS A 42 -13.72 1.69 -1.81
C HIS A 42 -13.70 1.89 -0.28
N PRO A 43 -13.92 0.84 0.52
CA PRO A 43 -13.70 0.89 1.96
C PRO A 43 -12.25 1.24 2.34
N HIS A 44 -11.28 0.83 1.53
CA HIS A 44 -9.85 1.13 1.71
C HIS A 44 -9.26 1.70 0.42
N PRO A 45 -8.20 2.55 0.50
CA PRO A 45 -7.57 3.12 -0.69
C PRO A 45 -7.09 2.04 -1.66
N SER A 46 -7.39 2.23 -2.95
CA SER A 46 -6.85 1.39 -4.01
C SER A 46 -5.40 1.76 -4.32
N THR A 47 -4.65 0.84 -4.93
CA THR A 47 -3.23 1.05 -5.30
C THR A 47 -3.02 1.51 -6.73
N TYR A 48 -4.09 1.58 -7.54
CA TYR A 48 -4.01 1.86 -8.98
C TYR A 48 -4.49 3.26 -9.39
N VAL A 49 -5.06 4.03 -8.47
CA VAL A 49 -5.39 5.47 -8.61
C VAL A 49 -5.08 6.19 -7.31
N ASP A 50 -4.92 7.51 -7.37
CA ASP A 50 -4.75 8.33 -6.19
C ASP A 50 -6.00 8.32 -5.31
N ALA A 51 -5.81 8.47 -3.99
CA ALA A 51 -6.92 8.48 -3.04
C ALA A 51 -7.93 9.60 -3.38
N GLY A 52 -9.20 9.23 -3.43
CA GLY A 52 -10.29 10.11 -3.82
C GLY A 52 -10.72 9.98 -5.29
N PHE A 53 -9.94 9.29 -6.13
CA PHE A 53 -10.24 9.10 -7.56
C PHE A 53 -10.61 7.67 -7.93
N ASP A 54 -10.85 6.82 -6.96
CA ASP A 54 -11.39 5.48 -7.17
C ASP A 54 -12.91 5.50 -7.32
N ALA A 55 -13.46 4.54 -8.05
CA ALA A 55 -14.89 4.31 -8.18
C ALA A 55 -15.16 2.81 -8.08
N THR A 56 -15.71 2.37 -6.94
CA THR A 56 -16.05 0.97 -6.72
C THR A 56 -17.40 0.62 -7.33
N VAL A 57 -17.49 -0.57 -7.90
CA VAL A 57 -18.73 -1.14 -8.43
C VAL A 57 -18.87 -2.59 -8.00
N SER A 58 -20.09 -3.03 -7.72
CA SER A 58 -20.38 -4.43 -7.44
C SER A 58 -21.78 -4.80 -7.90
N TRP A 59 -21.98 -6.08 -8.19
CA TRP A 59 -23.30 -6.57 -8.63
C TRP A 59 -24.32 -6.43 -7.50
N GLY A 60 -25.39 -5.63 -7.78
CA GLY A 60 -26.44 -5.35 -6.79
C GLY A 60 -26.05 -4.42 -5.64
N GLY A 61 -24.87 -3.80 -5.73
CA GLY A 61 -24.32 -2.86 -4.76
C GLY A 61 -24.01 -1.49 -5.39
N PRO A 62 -22.86 -0.85 -5.00
CA PRO A 62 -22.47 0.44 -5.54
C PRO A 62 -22.31 0.39 -7.07
N ASP A 63 -22.65 1.52 -7.71
CA ASP A 63 -22.57 1.70 -9.16
C ASP A 63 -21.76 2.95 -9.49
N TYR A 64 -21.32 3.06 -10.74
CA TYR A 64 -20.69 4.26 -11.27
C TYR A 64 -21.49 4.75 -12.47
N ARG A 65 -21.95 6.01 -12.39
CA ARG A 65 -22.79 6.66 -13.41
C ARG A 65 -22.32 8.07 -13.70
N PHE A 66 -22.28 8.41 -14.97
CA PHE A 66 -22.02 9.78 -15.43
C PHE A 66 -23.08 10.22 -16.44
N ILE A 67 -23.20 11.53 -16.63
CA ILE A 67 -24.14 12.14 -17.57
C ILE A 67 -23.33 12.76 -18.71
N ASN A 68 -23.74 12.46 -19.93
CA ASN A 68 -23.32 13.24 -21.07
C ASN A 68 -24.04 14.59 -21.05
N ASN A 69 -23.44 15.59 -20.42
CA ASN A 69 -23.93 16.96 -20.31
C ASN A 69 -23.61 17.81 -21.55
N THR A 70 -23.33 17.17 -22.70
CA THR A 70 -23.16 17.83 -23.99
C THR A 70 -24.34 17.51 -24.92
N ASP A 71 -24.58 18.36 -25.92
CA ASP A 71 -25.60 18.11 -26.94
C ASP A 71 -25.19 17.11 -28.03
N TYR A 72 -24.03 16.47 -27.88
CA TYR A 72 -23.42 15.62 -28.91
C TYR A 72 -23.14 14.21 -28.36
N PRO A 73 -23.15 13.20 -29.24
CA PRO A 73 -22.83 11.85 -28.80
C PRO A 73 -21.37 11.73 -28.36
N LEU A 74 -21.15 10.90 -27.34
CA LEU A 74 -19.84 10.50 -26.87
C LEU A 74 -19.53 9.05 -27.25
N LYS A 75 -18.27 8.75 -27.48
CA LYS A 75 -17.75 7.38 -27.62
C LYS A 75 -16.77 7.10 -26.47
N VAL A 76 -17.07 6.10 -25.69
CA VAL A 76 -16.18 5.57 -24.65
C VAL A 76 -15.44 4.38 -25.22
N THR A 77 -14.13 4.32 -24.99
CA THR A 77 -13.29 3.16 -25.30
C THR A 77 -12.48 2.79 -24.08
N ALA A 78 -12.29 1.49 -23.86
CA ALA A 78 -11.41 0.96 -22.85
C ALA A 78 -10.50 -0.10 -23.47
N SER A 79 -9.28 -0.20 -22.99
CA SER A 79 -8.32 -1.22 -23.38
C SER A 79 -7.47 -1.65 -22.20
N TYR A 80 -6.97 -2.88 -22.27
CA TYR A 80 -6.03 -3.44 -21.30
C TYR A 80 -4.82 -3.99 -22.03
N SER A 81 -3.62 -3.60 -21.59
CA SER A 81 -2.36 -4.13 -22.13
C SER A 81 -1.25 -4.03 -21.09
N GLY A 82 -0.51 -5.12 -20.89
CA GLY A 82 0.66 -5.13 -20.02
C GLY A 82 0.41 -4.69 -18.57
N GLY A 83 -0.74 -5.05 -17.98
CA GLY A 83 -1.11 -4.66 -16.62
C GLY A 83 -1.75 -3.26 -16.51
N VAL A 84 -1.87 -2.53 -17.62
CA VAL A 84 -2.42 -1.16 -17.65
C VAL A 84 -3.81 -1.15 -18.26
N VAL A 85 -4.76 -0.56 -17.56
CA VAL A 85 -6.09 -0.20 -18.05
C VAL A 85 -6.04 1.23 -18.57
N SER A 86 -6.63 1.46 -19.74
CA SER A 86 -6.75 2.79 -20.33
C SER A 86 -8.19 3.03 -20.77
N CYS A 87 -8.74 4.18 -20.40
CA CYS A 87 -10.04 4.65 -20.88
C CYS A 87 -9.89 5.96 -21.63
N ALA A 88 -10.67 6.12 -22.68
CA ALA A 88 -10.72 7.36 -23.44
C ALA A 88 -12.15 7.72 -23.83
N ILE A 89 -12.46 9.02 -23.77
CA ILE A 89 -13.73 9.61 -24.16
C ILE A 89 -13.49 10.48 -25.39
N TYR A 90 -14.22 10.19 -26.45
CA TYR A 90 -14.21 10.95 -27.70
C TYR A 90 -15.53 11.63 -27.87
N GLY A 91 -15.50 12.89 -28.26
CA GLY A 91 -16.69 13.68 -28.51
C GLY A 91 -16.42 14.87 -29.42
N THR A 92 -17.42 15.70 -29.64
CA THR A 92 -17.29 16.96 -30.38
C THR A 92 -16.61 18.00 -29.49
N LYS A 93 -15.51 18.58 -29.98
CA LYS A 93 -14.82 19.66 -29.27
C LYS A 93 -15.64 20.94 -29.38
N LEU A 94 -16.27 21.35 -28.29
CA LEU A 94 -17.13 22.55 -28.25
C LEU A 94 -16.34 23.80 -27.89
N LYS A 95 -15.39 23.67 -26.97
CA LYS A 95 -14.52 24.76 -26.49
C LYS A 95 -13.14 24.20 -26.17
N ASP A 96 -12.14 25.06 -26.18
CA ASP A 96 -10.83 24.73 -25.61
C ASP A 96 -10.93 24.84 -24.10
N PHE A 97 -10.70 23.73 -23.42
CA PHE A 97 -10.57 23.70 -21.97
C PHE A 97 -9.53 22.66 -21.55
N ARG A 98 -9.03 22.79 -20.34
CA ARG A 98 -8.18 21.82 -19.66
C ARG A 98 -8.70 21.63 -18.24
N VAL A 99 -8.72 20.40 -17.78
CA VAL A 99 -9.07 20.04 -16.40
C VAL A 99 -7.83 19.67 -15.62
N SER A 100 -7.75 20.13 -14.38
CA SER A 100 -6.82 19.68 -13.37
C SER A 100 -7.60 19.08 -12.20
N LEU A 101 -7.16 17.94 -11.73
CA LEU A 101 -7.71 17.25 -10.59
C LEU A 101 -6.72 17.34 -9.42
N SER A 102 -7.23 17.49 -8.21
CA SER A 102 -6.42 17.44 -7.01
C SER A 102 -7.17 16.75 -5.88
N SER A 103 -6.41 16.12 -4.97
CA SER A 103 -6.92 15.43 -3.79
C SER A 103 -6.22 15.99 -2.56
N GLU A 104 -6.99 16.26 -1.51
CA GLU A 104 -6.51 16.78 -0.23
C GLU A 104 -6.92 15.84 0.89
N LEU A 105 -5.95 15.45 1.72
CA LEU A 105 -6.20 14.70 2.95
C LEU A 105 -6.82 15.64 4.00
N VAL A 106 -8.08 15.40 4.34
CA VAL A 106 -8.87 16.25 5.26
C VAL A 106 -8.79 15.74 6.70
N ALA A 107 -8.76 14.41 6.89
CA ALA A 107 -8.71 13.80 8.22
C ALA A 107 -8.06 12.42 8.18
N THR A 108 -7.54 12.01 9.33
CA THR A 108 -7.07 10.65 9.61
C THR A 108 -7.78 10.08 10.83
N TYR A 109 -7.97 8.77 10.87
CA TYR A 109 -8.59 8.02 11.96
C TYR A 109 -7.67 6.89 12.35
N ASP A 110 -7.03 6.99 13.51
CA ASP A 110 -6.10 5.98 13.97
C ASP A 110 -6.84 4.67 14.27
N TYR A 111 -6.18 3.55 14.03
CA TYR A 111 -6.68 2.23 14.39
C TYR A 111 -6.35 1.89 15.85
N ASP A 112 -7.16 1.04 16.44
CA ASP A 112 -6.92 0.47 17.76
C ASP A 112 -6.14 -0.86 17.63
N THR A 113 -5.54 -1.32 18.75
CA THR A 113 -4.93 -2.65 18.82
C THR A 113 -5.77 -3.53 19.74
N GLU A 114 -6.25 -4.63 19.18
CA GLU A 114 -6.96 -5.67 19.89
C GLU A 114 -6.01 -6.85 20.14
N TYR A 115 -6.24 -7.57 21.24
CA TYR A 115 -5.44 -8.71 21.63
C TYR A 115 -6.33 -9.92 21.76
N GLU A 116 -5.93 -11.03 21.15
CA GLU A 116 -6.62 -12.32 21.23
C GLU A 116 -5.67 -13.37 21.81
N ASP A 117 -6.19 -14.25 22.65
CA ASP A 117 -5.42 -15.34 23.23
C ASP A 117 -5.28 -16.48 22.21
N ASP A 118 -4.04 -17.02 22.07
CA ASP A 118 -3.71 -18.13 21.20
C ASP A 118 -2.99 -19.24 22.01
N ASP A 119 -3.59 -20.44 22.04
CA ASP A 119 -3.08 -21.59 22.77
C ASP A 119 -2.04 -22.39 21.97
N THR A 120 -1.77 -22.02 20.75
CA THR A 120 -0.70 -22.60 19.90
C THR A 120 0.63 -21.90 20.07
N LEU A 121 0.62 -20.61 20.44
CA LEU A 121 1.81 -19.82 20.73
C LEU A 121 2.26 -19.98 22.17
N GLU A 122 3.58 -19.98 22.39
CA GLU A 122 4.13 -20.06 23.74
C GLU A 122 3.83 -18.79 24.55
N LYS A 123 3.62 -18.95 25.85
CA LYS A 123 3.35 -17.85 26.77
C LYS A 123 4.45 -16.78 26.72
N GLY A 124 4.05 -15.56 26.38
CA GLY A 124 4.94 -14.41 26.19
C GLY A 124 5.35 -14.17 24.73
N GLU A 125 4.91 -15.00 23.79
CA GLU A 125 5.02 -14.73 22.35
C GLU A 125 3.82 -13.90 21.90
N GLU A 126 4.05 -13.03 20.93
CA GLU A 126 3.01 -12.23 20.27
C GLU A 126 3.19 -12.32 18.74
N GLU A 127 2.08 -12.49 18.04
CA GLU A 127 2.04 -12.51 16.56
C GLU A 127 0.98 -11.54 16.05
N VAL A 128 1.30 -10.77 15.01
CA VAL A 128 0.33 -9.88 14.35
C VAL A 128 -0.50 -10.69 13.36
N SER A 129 -1.73 -10.99 13.73
CA SER A 129 -2.70 -11.69 12.88
C SER A 129 -3.32 -10.76 11.84
N VAL A 130 -3.69 -9.53 12.25
CA VAL A 130 -4.26 -8.51 11.35
C VAL A 130 -3.46 -7.23 11.46
N THR A 131 -2.93 -6.77 10.33
CA THR A 131 -2.24 -5.47 10.26
C THR A 131 -3.25 -4.34 10.30
N GLY A 132 -3.06 -3.37 11.21
CA GLY A 132 -3.88 -2.19 11.32
C GLY A 132 -3.76 -1.27 10.09
N ILE A 133 -4.83 -0.59 9.74
CA ILE A 133 -4.89 0.42 8.69
C ILE A 133 -5.50 1.70 9.26
N THR A 134 -4.78 2.81 9.16
CA THR A 134 -5.32 4.13 9.50
C THR A 134 -6.37 4.53 8.49
N GLY A 135 -7.57 4.86 8.96
CA GLY A 135 -8.62 5.40 8.13
C GLY A 135 -8.29 6.83 7.69
N THR A 136 -8.79 7.23 6.53
CA THR A 136 -8.50 8.54 5.96
C THR A 136 -9.72 9.14 5.29
N LYS A 137 -9.77 10.48 5.25
CA LYS A 137 -10.80 11.23 4.54
C LYS A 137 -10.14 12.18 3.55
N TYR A 138 -10.54 12.09 2.30
CA TYR A 138 -10.06 12.96 1.22
C TYR A 138 -11.18 13.80 0.65
N GLN A 139 -10.85 15.03 0.28
CA GLN A 139 -11.66 15.91 -0.55
C GLN A 139 -10.96 16.05 -1.90
N THR A 140 -11.66 15.80 -2.99
CA THR A 140 -11.15 16.05 -4.34
C THR A 140 -11.74 17.33 -4.91
N TYR A 141 -10.98 17.94 -5.83
CA TYR A 141 -11.36 19.17 -6.52
C TYR A 141 -11.16 19.01 -8.01
N ARG A 142 -12.07 19.61 -8.77
CA ARG A 142 -11.98 19.76 -10.22
C ARG A 142 -11.79 21.24 -10.56
N THR A 143 -10.68 21.57 -11.19
CA THR A 143 -10.39 22.92 -11.70
C THR A 143 -10.40 22.89 -13.22
N VAL A 144 -11.25 23.72 -13.81
CA VAL A 144 -11.41 23.86 -15.26
C VAL A 144 -10.77 25.17 -15.70
N TYR A 145 -9.93 25.10 -16.71
CA TYR A 145 -9.25 26.23 -17.32
C TYR A 145 -9.74 26.42 -18.74
N ASP A 146 -9.79 27.66 -19.21
CA ASP A 146 -10.03 27.97 -20.61
C ASP A 146 -8.82 27.70 -21.52
N GLY A 147 -8.96 27.99 -22.82
CA GLY A 147 -7.89 27.83 -23.80
C GLY A 147 -6.67 28.74 -23.58
N ASN A 148 -6.80 29.79 -22.79
CA ASN A 148 -5.73 30.73 -22.42
C ASN A 148 -5.05 30.34 -21.10
N GLY A 149 -5.58 29.33 -20.37
CA GLY A 149 -5.10 28.88 -19.10
C GLY A 149 -5.67 29.63 -17.90
N GLU A 150 -6.72 30.44 -18.10
CA GLU A 150 -7.43 31.11 -17.00
C GLU A 150 -8.44 30.15 -16.37
N VAL A 151 -8.62 30.24 -15.04
CA VAL A 151 -9.56 29.40 -14.30
C VAL A 151 -10.99 29.79 -14.62
N ILE A 152 -11.78 28.87 -15.17
CA ILE A 152 -13.22 29.00 -15.39
C ILE A 152 -13.99 28.65 -14.11
N SER A 153 -13.61 27.53 -13.48
CA SER A 153 -14.20 27.06 -12.22
C SER A 153 -13.19 26.23 -11.43
N SER A 154 -13.35 26.22 -10.11
CA SER A 154 -12.60 25.36 -9.20
C SER A 154 -13.54 24.94 -8.07
N GLU A 155 -14.05 23.72 -8.15
CA GLU A 155 -15.13 23.24 -7.30
C GLU A 155 -14.75 21.95 -6.58
N PRO A 156 -15.25 21.73 -5.35
CA PRO A 156 -15.19 20.43 -4.72
C PRO A 156 -15.91 19.40 -5.60
N GLU A 157 -15.23 18.26 -5.85
CA GLU A 157 -15.80 17.18 -6.68
C GLU A 157 -16.49 16.14 -5.81
N SER A 158 -15.73 15.52 -4.90
CA SER A 158 -16.27 14.45 -4.04
C SER A 158 -15.50 14.30 -2.74
N VAL A 159 -16.14 13.67 -1.76
CA VAL A 159 -15.54 13.25 -0.50
C VAL A 159 -15.38 11.73 -0.52
N SER A 160 -14.21 11.23 -0.19
CA SER A 160 -13.94 9.81 0.01
C SER A 160 -13.54 9.55 1.45
N VAL A 161 -14.21 8.61 2.08
CA VAL A 161 -13.89 8.16 3.44
C VAL A 161 -13.44 6.71 3.33
N TYR A 162 -12.21 6.45 3.73
CA TYR A 162 -11.64 5.12 3.78
C TYR A 162 -11.60 4.66 5.23
N ASP A 163 -12.10 3.45 5.46
CA ASP A 163 -12.27 2.89 6.79
C ASP A 163 -10.94 2.55 7.44
N LYS A 164 -10.86 2.73 8.76
CA LYS A 164 -9.80 2.14 9.57
C LYS A 164 -10.01 0.63 9.68
N ARG A 165 -8.93 -0.10 9.89
CA ARG A 165 -8.95 -1.50 10.28
C ARG A 165 -8.08 -1.67 11.52
N ASP A 166 -8.64 -2.20 12.59
CA ASP A 166 -7.92 -2.37 13.83
C ASP A 166 -6.86 -3.50 13.70
N LYS A 167 -5.76 -3.33 14.42
CA LYS A 167 -4.68 -4.31 14.49
C LYS A 167 -5.06 -5.41 15.45
N VAL A 168 -4.92 -6.68 15.05
CA VAL A 168 -5.10 -7.82 15.94
C VAL A 168 -3.75 -8.47 16.22
N VAL A 169 -3.45 -8.65 17.51
CA VAL A 169 -2.24 -9.30 18.00
C VAL A 169 -2.64 -10.54 18.79
N LEU A 170 -2.17 -11.69 18.35
CA LEU A 170 -2.31 -12.96 19.06
C LEU A 170 -1.28 -13.00 20.21
N ARG A 171 -1.73 -13.41 21.39
CA ARG A 171 -0.90 -13.59 22.59
C ARG A 171 -0.84 -15.06 22.96
N GLY A 172 0.37 -15.59 23.04
CA GLY A 172 0.61 -16.97 23.40
C GLY A 172 0.17 -17.27 24.84
N THR A 173 -0.62 -18.34 25.01
CA THR A 173 -1.09 -18.84 26.30
C THR A 173 -0.57 -20.23 26.62
N LYS A 174 0.10 -20.92 25.65
CA LYS A 174 0.68 -22.25 25.87
C LYS A 174 1.79 -22.20 26.89
N GLU A 175 1.64 -22.93 27.97
CA GLU A 175 2.70 -23.08 28.98
C GLU A 175 3.90 -23.79 28.36
N LYS A 176 5.13 -23.30 28.66
CA LYS A 176 6.36 -23.97 28.25
C LYS A 176 6.43 -25.33 28.91
N GLU A 177 6.64 -26.39 28.15
CA GLU A 177 6.93 -27.69 28.72
C GLU A 177 8.28 -27.60 29.46
N ASP A 178 8.25 -27.73 30.78
CA ASP A 178 9.46 -27.80 31.61
C ASP A 178 10.17 -29.11 31.30
N THR A 179 11.09 -29.10 30.35
CA THR A 179 12.03 -30.18 30.13
C THR A 179 13.15 -30.11 31.19
N SER A 180 12.78 -30.26 32.45
CA SER A 180 13.71 -30.61 33.51
C SER A 180 13.88 -32.12 33.48
N GLU A 181 14.71 -32.64 32.58
CA GLU A 181 15.29 -33.97 32.76
C GLU A 181 16.17 -33.94 34.02
N GLU A 182 15.68 -34.53 35.08
CA GLU A 182 16.47 -34.92 36.22
C GLU A 182 17.61 -35.86 35.75
N ASN A 183 18.79 -35.27 35.56
CA ASN A 183 19.99 -36.07 35.43
C ASN A 183 20.48 -36.49 36.81
N SER A 184 19.90 -37.58 37.35
CA SER A 184 20.41 -38.25 38.53
C SER A 184 21.73 -38.95 38.18
N THR A 185 22.83 -38.24 38.39
CA THR A 185 24.16 -38.83 38.25
C THR A 185 24.56 -39.53 39.54
N GLU A 186 24.66 -40.83 39.50
CA GLU A 186 25.33 -41.67 40.48
C GLU A 186 26.77 -41.22 40.69
N GLU A 187 27.07 -40.87 41.95
CA GLU A 187 28.44 -40.75 42.45
C GLU A 187 29.16 -42.07 42.36
N LYS A 188 30.25 -42.15 41.59
CA LYS A 188 31.31 -43.16 41.74
C LYS A 188 32.63 -42.46 41.96
N LYS A 189 33.00 -42.50 43.23
CA LYS A 189 34.27 -42.18 43.83
C LYS A 189 35.41 -43.03 43.18
N THR A 190 36.46 -42.40 42.66
CA THR A 190 37.83 -42.99 42.61
C THR A 190 38.87 -41.89 42.61
N GLU A 191 39.78 -42.09 43.53
CA GLU A 191 40.87 -41.24 43.97
C GLU A 191 42.05 -41.15 42.97
N GLU A 192 42.74 -40.00 43.09
CA GLU A 192 44.19 -39.77 42.93
C GLU A 192 44.90 -39.98 41.59
N LYS A 193 45.49 -38.89 41.03
CA LYS A 193 46.95 -38.71 41.08
C LYS A 193 47.35 -37.36 40.45
N THR A 194 48.03 -36.59 41.28
CA THR A 194 48.93 -35.45 41.06
C THR A 194 49.87 -35.62 39.89
N THR A 195 50.13 -34.59 39.07
CA THR A 195 51.49 -34.12 38.74
C THR A 195 51.42 -32.77 38.01
N GLU A 196 52.23 -31.89 38.54
CA GLU A 196 52.61 -30.54 38.12
C GLU A 196 53.34 -30.51 36.78
N GLU A 197 53.32 -29.38 36.15
CA GLU A 197 54.37 -28.52 35.63
C GLU A 197 53.85 -27.77 34.38
N LYS A 198 53.74 -26.46 34.44
CA LYS A 198 54.68 -25.34 34.40
C LYS A 198 54.86 -24.75 33.00
N THR A 199 54.49 -23.44 32.95
CA THR A 199 55.14 -22.33 32.21
C THR A 199 55.29 -22.49 30.68
N THR A 200 55.03 -21.48 29.91
CA THR A 200 55.48 -20.08 29.77
C THR A 200 54.66 -19.41 28.64
N GLU A 201 54.15 -18.22 28.83
CA GLU A 201 54.57 -16.94 28.23
C GLU A 201 55.04 -17.02 26.75
N ASP A 202 54.44 -16.24 25.90
CA ASP A 202 54.94 -14.93 25.46
C ASP A 202 54.13 -14.36 24.28
N THR A 203 53.64 -13.19 24.50
CA THR A 203 53.72 -11.90 23.82
C THR A 203 54.02 -11.88 22.31
N THR A 204 53.27 -11.10 21.63
CA THR A 204 53.54 -9.82 20.93
C THR A 204 52.70 -9.71 19.69
N GLU A 205 51.88 -8.72 19.67
CA GLU A 205 52.01 -7.33 19.18
C GLU A 205 52.23 -7.13 17.67
N LYS A 206 51.36 -6.24 17.23
CA LYS A 206 51.57 -5.15 16.24
C LYS A 206 51.33 -5.48 14.79
N LYS A 207 50.51 -4.69 14.28
CA LYS A 207 50.45 -3.34 13.72
C LYS A 207 50.25 -3.28 12.22
N ASP A 208 49.31 -2.47 11.87
CA ASP A 208 49.35 -1.33 10.91
C ASP A 208 49.79 -1.66 9.47
N ASP A 209 49.14 -1.16 8.50
CA ASP A 209 49.01 0.19 7.99
C ASP A 209 48.27 0.18 6.64
N LYS A 210 47.25 1.00 6.49
CA LYS A 210 47.27 2.24 5.71
C LYS A 210 47.47 2.19 4.19
N LYS A 211 46.56 2.95 3.65
CA LYS A 211 46.71 3.89 2.50
C LYS A 211 46.46 3.31 1.11
N ASP A 212 45.69 3.93 0.40
CA ASP A 212 45.47 5.30 -0.07
C ASP A 212 45.42 5.28 -1.60
N ASP A 213 44.55 6.07 -2.03
CA ASP A 213 44.67 7.12 -3.02
C ASP A 213 44.24 6.82 -4.45
N SER A 214 43.18 7.43 -4.79
CA SER A 214 43.10 8.67 -5.57
C SER A 214 42.94 8.57 -7.09
N LYS A 215 42.06 9.44 -7.49
CA LYS A 215 42.05 10.35 -8.66
C LYS A 215 41.55 9.79 -10.00
N LYS A 216 40.45 10.46 -10.39
CA LYS A 216 40.41 11.56 -11.40
C LYS A 216 40.73 11.14 -12.82
N ASP A 217 39.91 11.39 -13.75
CA ASP A 217 39.64 12.61 -14.50
C ASP A 217 38.60 12.36 -15.63
N ASP A 218 37.62 13.23 -15.67
CA ASP A 218 37.35 14.24 -16.70
C ASP A 218 37.46 13.82 -18.21
N LYS A 219 36.35 14.09 -18.88
CA LYS A 219 36.16 14.91 -20.09
C LYS A 219 34.90 14.48 -20.83
N LYS A 220 33.86 15.29 -20.88
CA LYS A 220 33.56 16.43 -21.76
C LYS A 220 33.67 16.12 -23.25
N SER A 221 32.56 16.21 -23.92
CA SER A 221 32.22 17.01 -25.08
C SER A 221 31.15 16.33 -25.94
N ASP A 222 30.04 16.98 -26.08
CA ASP A 222 29.60 17.83 -27.19
C ASP A 222 29.07 17.15 -28.46
N LYS A 223 27.87 17.60 -28.78
CA LYS A 223 27.26 17.80 -30.10
C LYS A 223 26.69 16.60 -30.88
N LYS A 224 25.44 16.48 -30.96
CA LYS A 224 24.58 17.08 -32.02
C LYS A 224 23.13 17.00 -31.60
#